data_ddfe5efb35ee4382d76c29f9a12e7cb0
#
_entry.id   ddfe5efb35ee4382d76c29f9a12e7cb0
#
_cell.length_a   1.000
_cell.length_b   1.000
_cell.length_c   1.000
_cell.angle_alpha   90.00
_cell.angle_beta   90.00
_cell.angle_gamma   90.00
#
_symmetry.space_group_name_H-M   'P 1'
#
loop_
_entity.id
_entity.type
_entity.pdbx_description
1 polymer ?
#
loop_
_entity_poly.entity_id
_entity_poly.type
_entity_poly.pdbx_seq_one_letter_code
_entity_poly.pdbx_strand_id
1 'polypeptide(L)'
;MNWKKFFIAFIAAFVFIFAFGFVWYGKLMHGAHMEVPALWRTEADFNNYFPWLILGHVVMAFFLTMLYARHGGGSVGSGACLGFLVALVYAGNDFITYAVQPITTKILCGWIAGDILMFAIAGAIIAAIYKPNAAAGGA
;
A
#
# COMPACT_ATOMS: atom_id res chain seq x y z
N MET A 1 11.88 -17.80 -9.10
CA MET A 1 11.30 -16.43 -9.15
C MET A 1 11.82 -15.70 -10.38
N ASN A 2 10.95 -15.06 -11.17
CA ASN A 2 11.38 -14.28 -12.35
C ASN A 2 11.71 -12.85 -11.90
N TRP A 3 13.00 -12.57 -11.68
CA TRP A 3 13.47 -11.29 -11.15
C TRP A 3 13.13 -10.09 -12.07
N LYS A 4 13.17 -10.27 -13.40
CA LYS A 4 12.82 -9.21 -14.34
C LYS A 4 11.36 -8.77 -14.15
N LYS A 5 10.44 -9.73 -14.14
CA LYS A 5 9.00 -9.44 -13.89
C LYS A 5 8.77 -8.91 -12.48
N PHE A 6 9.53 -9.41 -11.50
CA PHE A 6 9.47 -8.92 -10.11
C PHE A 6 9.76 -7.43 -10.03
N PHE A 7 10.89 -6.99 -10.58
CA PHE A 7 11.25 -5.57 -10.52
C PHE A 7 10.29 -4.68 -11.30
N ILE A 8 9.78 -5.13 -12.46
CA ILE A 8 8.76 -4.38 -13.20
C ILE A 8 7.46 -4.24 -12.37
N ALA A 9 6.98 -5.32 -11.77
CA ALA A 9 5.80 -5.32 -10.92
C ALA A 9 5.99 -4.45 -9.66
N PHE A 10 7.17 -4.55 -9.02
CA PHE A 10 7.53 -3.73 -7.88
C PHE A 10 7.52 -2.23 -8.22
N ILE A 11 8.16 -1.82 -9.32
CA ILE A 11 8.18 -0.41 -9.73
C ILE A 11 6.77 0.09 -10.05
N ALA A 12 5.96 -0.70 -10.76
CA ALA A 12 4.58 -0.34 -11.07
C ALA A 12 3.73 -0.20 -9.80
N ALA A 13 3.87 -1.12 -8.84
CA ALA A 13 3.20 -1.05 -7.56
C ALA A 13 3.66 0.17 -6.75
N PHE A 14 4.96 0.45 -6.71
CA PHE A 14 5.51 1.62 -6.03
C PHE A 14 4.94 2.92 -6.59
N VAL A 15 4.96 3.10 -7.91
CA VAL A 15 4.42 4.30 -8.56
C VAL A 15 2.94 4.47 -8.24
N PHE A 16 2.17 3.37 -8.31
CA PHE A 16 0.74 3.42 -7.98
C PHE A 16 0.51 3.76 -6.49
N ILE A 17 1.17 3.06 -5.55
CA ILE A 17 0.99 3.27 -4.11
C ILE A 17 1.37 4.71 -3.74
N PHE A 18 2.47 5.22 -4.27
CA PHE A 18 2.92 6.58 -4.03
C PHE A 18 1.93 7.63 -4.57
N ALA A 19 1.46 7.47 -5.81
CA ALA A 19 0.48 8.37 -6.42
C ALA A 19 -0.88 8.32 -5.68
N PHE A 20 -1.34 7.12 -5.34
CA PHE A 20 -2.56 6.92 -4.56
C PHE A 20 -2.45 7.59 -3.19
N GLY A 21 -1.34 7.35 -2.48
CA GLY A 21 -1.07 7.94 -1.17
C GLY A 21 -1.08 9.48 -1.22
N PHE A 22 -0.45 10.06 -2.23
CA PHE A 22 -0.46 11.50 -2.43
C PHE A 22 -1.89 12.04 -2.64
N VAL A 23 -2.70 11.38 -3.47
CA VAL A 23 -4.08 11.82 -3.74
C VAL A 23 -4.98 11.57 -2.53
N TRP A 24 -4.98 10.34 -2.01
CA TRP A 24 -5.90 9.96 -0.94
C TRP A 24 -5.58 10.64 0.38
N TYR A 25 -4.37 10.42 0.90
CA TYR A 25 -3.98 10.97 2.21
C TYR A 25 -3.55 12.43 2.14
N GLY A 26 -2.85 12.83 1.08
CA GLY A 26 -2.33 14.18 0.92
C GLY A 26 -3.35 15.21 0.46
N LYS A 27 -4.36 14.80 -0.33
CA LYS A 27 -5.37 15.72 -0.88
C LYS A 27 -6.76 15.48 -0.29
N LEU A 28 -7.33 14.27 -0.46
CA LEU A 28 -8.71 14.00 -0.08
C LEU A 28 -8.90 14.02 1.44
N MET A 29 -7.94 13.49 2.20
CA MET A 29 -8.01 13.46 3.66
C MET A 29 -7.43 14.68 4.35
N HIS A 30 -6.89 15.65 3.59
CA HIS A 30 -6.25 16.84 4.17
C HIS A 30 -7.16 17.56 5.16
N GLY A 31 -8.43 17.78 4.81
CA GLY A 31 -9.41 18.44 5.69
C GLY A 31 -9.64 17.68 7.00
N ALA A 32 -9.70 16.35 6.95
CA ALA A 32 -9.84 15.54 8.16
C ALA A 32 -8.59 15.62 9.05
N HIS A 33 -7.40 15.61 8.44
CA HIS A 33 -6.14 15.73 9.16
C HIS A 33 -6.02 17.10 9.86
N MET A 34 -6.55 18.17 9.28
CA MET A 34 -6.55 19.49 9.88
C MET A 34 -7.49 19.65 11.08
N GLU A 35 -8.35 18.67 11.35
CA GLU A 35 -9.15 18.62 12.59
C GLU A 35 -8.27 18.34 13.84
N VAL A 36 -7.09 17.75 13.64
CA VAL A 36 -6.11 17.42 14.70
C VAL A 36 -4.70 17.85 14.32
N PRO A 37 -4.46 19.14 14.05
CA PRO A 37 -3.21 19.62 13.46
C PRO A 37 -1.97 19.36 14.32
N ALA A 38 -2.15 19.25 15.64
CA ALA A 38 -1.05 18.98 16.56
C ALA A 38 -0.39 17.59 16.37
N LEU A 39 -1.03 16.67 15.66
CA LEU A 39 -0.48 15.36 15.36
C LEU A 39 0.41 15.33 14.11
N TRP A 40 0.38 16.40 13.32
CA TRP A 40 1.06 16.43 12.02
C TRP A 40 2.26 17.35 12.05
N ARG A 41 3.26 16.99 11.26
CA ARG A 41 4.43 17.85 11.05
C ARG A 41 4.05 19.11 10.31
N THR A 42 4.72 20.22 10.60
CA THR A 42 4.63 21.41 9.77
C THR A 42 5.19 21.13 8.38
N GLU A 43 4.83 21.93 7.38
CA GLU A 43 5.33 21.78 6.02
C GLU A 43 6.87 21.85 5.94
N ALA A 44 7.47 22.79 6.68
CA ALA A 44 8.91 22.93 6.74
C ALA A 44 9.60 21.69 7.35
N ASP A 45 9.03 21.13 8.41
CA ASP A 45 9.55 19.92 9.04
C ASP A 45 9.31 18.69 8.16
N PHE A 46 8.14 18.58 7.50
CA PHE A 46 7.80 17.49 6.60
C PHE A 46 8.84 17.30 5.49
N ASN A 47 9.36 18.39 4.91
CA ASN A 47 10.38 18.32 3.86
C ASN A 47 11.66 17.59 4.32
N ASN A 48 12.04 17.72 5.59
CA ASN A 48 13.17 17.01 6.16
C ASN A 48 12.94 15.49 6.29
N TYR A 49 11.66 15.08 6.41
CA TYR A 49 11.25 13.68 6.58
C TYR A 49 10.70 13.04 5.31
N PHE A 50 10.61 13.78 4.21
CA PHE A 50 10.12 13.26 2.92
C PHE A 50 10.85 12.00 2.42
N PRO A 51 12.18 11.86 2.58
CA PRO A 51 12.88 10.62 2.22
C PRO A 51 12.36 9.38 2.96
N TRP A 52 11.91 9.53 4.21
CA TRP A 52 11.32 8.43 4.99
C TRP A 52 9.94 8.03 4.45
N LEU A 53 9.17 8.99 3.93
CA LEU A 53 7.92 8.71 3.24
C LEU A 53 8.16 7.85 1.99
N ILE A 54 9.15 8.23 1.17
CA ILE A 54 9.54 7.45 -0.01
C ILE A 54 9.99 6.05 0.39
N LEU A 55 10.85 5.94 1.39
CA LEU A 55 11.34 4.64 1.89
C LEU A 55 10.19 3.74 2.33
N GLY A 56 9.22 4.28 3.07
CA GLY A 56 8.02 3.55 3.48
C GLY A 56 7.26 2.96 2.29
N HIS A 57 7.03 3.75 1.25
CA HIS A 57 6.35 3.29 0.03
C HIS A 57 7.17 2.24 -0.74
N VAL A 58 8.50 2.38 -0.78
CA VAL A 58 9.41 1.39 -1.37
C VAL A 58 9.29 0.06 -0.62
N VAL A 59 9.34 0.09 0.72
CA VAL A 59 9.21 -1.11 1.56
C VAL A 59 7.86 -1.79 1.34
N MET A 60 6.76 -1.04 1.36
CA MET A 60 5.42 -1.59 1.12
C MET A 60 5.32 -2.26 -0.25
N ALA A 61 5.71 -1.56 -1.31
CA ALA A 61 5.62 -2.09 -2.66
C ALA A 61 6.52 -3.32 -2.86
N PHE A 62 7.74 -3.29 -2.32
CA PHE A 62 8.69 -4.40 -2.44
C PHE A 62 8.16 -5.65 -1.75
N PHE A 63 7.74 -5.55 -0.49
CA PHE A 63 7.28 -6.72 0.25
C PHE A 63 5.92 -7.22 -0.21
N LEU A 64 5.00 -6.35 -0.64
CA LEU A 64 3.76 -6.79 -1.28
C LEU A 64 4.02 -7.60 -2.55
N THR A 65 4.96 -7.12 -3.39
CA THR A 65 5.40 -7.85 -4.59
C THR A 65 6.07 -9.17 -4.22
N MET A 66 6.90 -9.19 -3.17
CA MET A 66 7.57 -10.39 -2.68
C MET A 66 6.57 -11.43 -2.16
N LEU A 67 5.58 -11.01 -1.38
CA LEU A 67 4.51 -11.87 -0.88
C LEU A 67 3.76 -12.53 -2.04
N TYR A 68 3.35 -11.75 -3.05
CA TYR A 68 2.67 -12.29 -4.23
C TYR A 68 3.56 -13.27 -5.01
N ALA A 69 4.83 -12.92 -5.23
CA ALA A 69 5.78 -13.77 -5.95
C ALA A 69 6.03 -15.11 -5.21
N ARG A 70 6.04 -15.08 -3.87
CA ARG A 70 6.22 -16.26 -3.01
C ARG A 70 4.96 -17.11 -2.86
N HIS A 71 3.79 -16.50 -2.98
CA HIS A 71 2.50 -17.20 -2.98
C HIS A 71 2.29 -18.09 -4.23
N GLY A 72 3.22 -18.05 -5.17
CA GLY A 72 3.17 -18.89 -6.37
C GLY A 72 2.46 -18.23 -7.55
N GLY A 73 2.04 -16.97 -7.41
CA GLY A 73 1.31 -16.24 -8.44
C GLY A 73 -0.16 -16.63 -8.50
N GLY A 74 -0.83 -16.25 -9.58
CA GLY A 74 -2.26 -16.52 -9.76
C GLY A 74 -2.91 -15.53 -10.72
N SER A 75 -4.23 -15.39 -10.61
CA SER A 75 -5.02 -14.43 -11.37
C SER A 75 -4.89 -13.02 -10.79
N VAL A 76 -5.34 -12.01 -11.55
CA VAL A 76 -5.47 -10.63 -11.05
C VAL A 76 -6.33 -10.58 -9.80
N GLY A 77 -7.40 -11.39 -9.73
CA GLY A 77 -8.24 -11.49 -8.54
C GLY A 77 -7.51 -12.05 -7.32
N SER A 78 -6.59 -13.02 -7.49
CA SER A 78 -5.78 -13.52 -6.37
C SER A 78 -4.81 -12.47 -5.84
N GLY A 79 -4.27 -11.63 -6.72
CA GLY A 79 -3.45 -10.49 -6.33
C GLY A 79 -4.24 -9.44 -5.56
N ALA A 80 -5.44 -9.10 -6.03
CA ALA A 80 -6.34 -8.19 -5.33
C ALA A 80 -6.74 -8.75 -3.95
N CYS A 81 -7.03 -10.04 -3.85
CA CYS A 81 -7.35 -10.70 -2.59
C CYS A 81 -6.18 -10.65 -1.61
N LEU A 82 -4.94 -10.94 -2.06
CA LEU A 82 -3.75 -10.83 -1.23
C LEU A 82 -3.57 -9.39 -0.72
N GLY A 83 -3.72 -8.40 -1.61
CA GLY A 83 -3.65 -6.99 -1.22
C GLY A 83 -4.72 -6.62 -0.20
N PHE A 84 -5.95 -7.08 -0.39
CA PHE A 84 -7.02 -6.89 0.59
C PHE A 84 -6.68 -7.49 1.96
N LEU A 85 -6.14 -8.69 2.02
CA LEU A 85 -5.71 -9.30 3.28
C LEU A 85 -4.60 -8.51 3.96
N VAL A 86 -3.64 -7.98 3.21
CA VAL A 86 -2.60 -7.09 3.73
C VAL A 86 -3.23 -5.81 4.30
N ALA A 87 -4.21 -5.23 3.61
CA ALA A 87 -4.93 -4.05 4.11
C ALA A 87 -5.64 -4.31 5.44
N LEU A 88 -6.21 -5.51 5.65
CA LEU A 88 -6.82 -5.87 6.93
C LEU A 88 -5.82 -5.93 8.08
N VAL A 89 -4.57 -6.33 7.80
CA VAL A 89 -3.48 -6.26 8.80
C VAL A 89 -3.18 -4.80 9.15
N TYR A 90 -3.14 -3.92 8.14
CA TYR A 90 -2.99 -2.46 8.36
C TYR A 90 -4.16 -1.88 9.15
N ALA A 91 -5.40 -2.26 8.84
CA ALA A 91 -6.57 -1.85 9.60
C ALA A 91 -6.47 -2.22 11.10
N GLY A 92 -5.88 -3.38 11.42
CA GLY A 92 -5.57 -3.74 12.81
C GLY A 92 -4.66 -2.72 13.49
N ASN A 93 -3.61 -2.26 12.79
CA ASN A 93 -2.73 -1.19 13.27
C ASN A 93 -3.46 0.16 13.40
N ASP A 94 -4.38 0.48 12.49
CA ASP A 94 -5.17 1.71 12.54
C ASP A 94 -6.08 1.75 13.77
N PHE A 95 -6.71 0.63 14.13
CA PHE A 95 -7.48 0.52 15.38
C PHE A 95 -6.61 0.72 16.61
N ILE A 96 -5.39 0.16 16.62
CA ILE A 96 -4.43 0.38 17.72
C ILE A 96 -4.05 1.87 17.79
N THR A 97 -3.77 2.48 16.65
CA THR A 97 -3.43 3.91 16.57
C THR A 97 -4.58 4.79 17.06
N TYR A 98 -5.82 4.45 16.68
CA TYR A 98 -7.02 5.14 17.16
C TYR A 98 -7.20 5.05 18.69
N ALA A 99 -6.80 3.92 19.28
CA ALA A 99 -6.88 3.74 20.73
C ALA A 99 -5.86 4.56 21.52
N VAL A 100 -4.68 4.85 20.93
CA VAL A 100 -3.56 5.50 21.63
C VAL A 100 -3.31 6.95 21.20
N GLN A 101 -3.86 7.38 20.07
CA GLN A 101 -3.74 8.74 19.55
C GLN A 101 -5.12 9.38 19.40
N PRO A 102 -5.24 10.69 19.68
CA PRO A 102 -6.52 11.40 19.60
C PRO A 102 -6.92 11.74 18.15
N ILE A 103 -6.87 10.75 17.25
CA ILE A 103 -7.39 10.89 15.89
C ILE A 103 -8.92 10.73 15.87
N THR A 104 -9.58 11.36 14.91
CA THR A 104 -11.04 11.27 14.79
C THR A 104 -11.47 9.96 14.12
N THR A 105 -12.71 9.54 14.37
CA THR A 105 -13.32 8.38 13.66
C THR A 105 -13.30 8.57 12.14
N LYS A 106 -13.43 9.82 11.68
CA LYS A 106 -13.35 10.17 10.24
C LYS A 106 -11.96 9.83 9.66
N ILE A 107 -10.89 10.12 10.41
CA ILE A 107 -9.53 9.77 10.01
C ILE A 107 -9.37 8.24 9.99
N LEU A 108 -9.80 7.55 11.04
CA LEU A 108 -9.75 6.09 11.12
C LEU A 108 -10.45 5.43 9.92
N CYS A 109 -11.71 5.81 9.66
CA CYS A 109 -12.46 5.24 8.53
C CYS A 109 -11.82 5.56 7.18
N GLY A 110 -11.27 6.76 7.03
CA GLY A 110 -10.56 7.16 5.82
C GLY A 110 -9.27 6.39 5.59
N TRP A 111 -8.51 6.09 6.65
CA TRP A 111 -7.31 5.26 6.55
C TRP A 111 -7.66 3.84 6.15
N ILE A 112 -8.57 3.18 6.85
CA ILE A 112 -9.00 1.81 6.53
C ILE A 112 -9.52 1.72 5.09
N ALA A 113 -10.37 2.66 4.65
CA ALA A 113 -10.89 2.67 3.29
C ALA A 113 -9.77 2.88 2.25
N GLY A 114 -8.84 3.81 2.52
CA GLY A 114 -7.69 4.08 1.66
C GLY A 114 -6.78 2.88 1.54
N ASP A 115 -6.45 2.23 2.65
CA ASP A 115 -5.59 1.06 2.67
C ASP A 115 -6.21 -0.12 1.92
N ILE A 116 -7.50 -0.38 2.12
CA ILE A 116 -8.21 -1.44 1.39
C ILE A 116 -8.14 -1.21 -0.12
N LEU A 117 -8.45 0.01 -0.59
CA LEU A 117 -8.40 0.34 -2.00
C LEU A 117 -6.97 0.26 -2.55
N MET A 118 -6.03 0.88 -1.84
CA MET A 118 -4.63 0.96 -2.26
C MET A 118 -3.99 -0.41 -2.41
N PHE A 119 -4.07 -1.25 -1.39
CA PHE A 119 -3.42 -2.56 -1.41
C PHE A 119 -4.12 -3.56 -2.32
N ALA A 120 -5.46 -3.55 -2.41
CA ALA A 120 -6.19 -4.42 -3.33
C ALA A 120 -5.84 -4.09 -4.79
N ILE A 121 -5.80 -2.82 -5.16
CA ILE A 121 -5.44 -2.40 -6.53
C ILE A 121 -3.95 -2.66 -6.80
N ALA A 122 -3.06 -2.34 -5.85
CA ALA A 122 -1.64 -2.65 -5.99
C ALA A 122 -1.38 -4.14 -6.18
N GLY A 123 -2.07 -5.00 -5.42
CA GLY A 123 -2.01 -6.45 -5.57
C GLY A 123 -2.50 -6.92 -6.94
N ALA A 124 -3.57 -6.32 -7.47
CA ALA A 124 -4.05 -6.58 -8.82
C ALA A 124 -3.04 -6.19 -9.90
N ILE A 125 -2.38 -5.03 -9.75
CA ILE A 125 -1.32 -4.55 -10.65
C ILE A 125 -0.14 -5.52 -10.65
N ILE A 126 0.32 -5.93 -9.46
CA ILE A 126 1.41 -6.91 -9.33
C ILE A 126 1.05 -8.20 -10.05
N ALA A 127 -0.16 -8.72 -9.84
CA ALA A 127 -0.62 -9.97 -10.45
C ALA A 127 -0.74 -9.87 -11.98
N ALA A 128 -1.14 -8.73 -12.50
CA ALA A 128 -1.23 -8.50 -13.94
C ALA A 128 0.14 -8.56 -14.63
N ILE A 129 1.19 -8.10 -13.92
CA ILE A 129 2.56 -8.02 -14.44
C ILE A 129 3.35 -9.29 -14.12
N TYR A 130 3.32 -9.71 -12.86
CA TYR A 130 4.03 -10.90 -12.38
C TYR A 130 3.19 -12.17 -12.63
N LYS A 131 3.05 -12.53 -13.91
CA LYS A 131 2.47 -13.84 -14.25
C LYS A 131 3.52 -14.93 -13.96
N PRO A 132 3.19 -15.98 -13.19
CA PRO A 132 4.08 -17.12 -13.06
C PRO A 132 4.40 -17.66 -14.45
N ASN A 133 5.63 -18.16 -14.64
CA ASN A 133 5.88 -18.95 -15.82
C ASN A 133 4.91 -20.12 -15.76
N ALA A 134 4.14 -20.34 -16.84
CA ALA A 134 3.39 -21.58 -16.96
C ALA A 134 4.36 -22.72 -16.63
N ALA A 135 4.02 -23.54 -15.65
CA ALA A 135 4.81 -24.72 -15.38
C ALA A 135 5.00 -25.42 -16.74
N ALA A 136 6.26 -25.60 -17.14
CA ALA A 136 6.56 -26.38 -18.34
C ALA A 136 5.81 -27.69 -18.14
N GLY A 137 4.78 -27.90 -18.96
CA GLY A 137 3.88 -29.01 -18.82
C GLY A 137 4.70 -30.29 -18.69
N GLY A 138 4.53 -30.95 -17.56
CA GLY A 138 5.11 -32.27 -17.36
C GLY A 138 4.58 -33.18 -18.44
N ALA A 139 5.49 -33.70 -19.20
CA ALA A 139 5.27 -34.87 -20.02
C ALA A 139 5.07 -36.08 -19.10
#